data_d1eb46e89045da5a65c6267fe4d998d7
#
_entry.id   d1eb46e89045da5a65c6267fe4d998d7
#
_cell.length_a   1.000
_cell.length_b   1.000
_cell.length_c   1.000
_cell.angle_alpha   90.00
_cell.angle_beta   90.00
_cell.angle_gamma   90.00
#
_symmetry.space_group_name_H-M   'P 1'
#
loop_
_entity.id
_entity.type
_entity.pdbx_description
1 polymer ?
#
loop_
_entity_poly.entity_id
_entity_poly.type
_entity_poly.pdbx_seq_one_letter_code
_entity_poly.pdbx_strand_id
1 'polypeptide(L)'
;MLAGCSEFIEDLPEGYESEIGDDGVLLSGGQRQRLAIARAFYKDSPIIILDEATSALDTESELIVQEALEKLIIDRTTIVIAHRLSTIENASKIIVLDNGSIVETGTHSELIENKDIYHSLYKNKFEDSPEAQSRTSKSVQLFMPEYEDEDSSSFVVDSWYKKSLWLYLLYPFSLIFSYLTTRRRKRYLNNKIESYKSEVPIIVVGNLTIGGTGKTPLVKYIVTELINRGYSPGIVSRGYGGKFKETLKVSTDTPVKETGDEAQILAKLDVPFYIDKNRVRAVKKLTKNHECDVIISDDGLQHYKMGRHIEIAVIDGKRRFGNNLTFPAGPLREASKRINTVDFIVNNSGPTNEDEYLMNISPTKFVHLKSGKSYSIENWPMHKQVHAVAGLGNPGRFFDLLDKLGFDIIRHPFPDHHNFLSSDIFYLDHLPIVMTEKDASKCKDFDN
;
A
#
# COMPACT_ATOMS: atom_id res chain seq x y z
N MET A 1 -11.76 -12.76 24.80
CA MET A 1 -11.96 -11.31 24.65
C MET A 1 -10.68 -10.53 25.00
N LEU A 2 -10.20 -10.46 26.27
CA LEU A 2 -9.05 -9.62 26.63
C LEU A 2 -7.70 -10.00 25.99
N ALA A 3 -7.48 -11.28 25.67
CA ALA A 3 -6.24 -11.77 25.07
C ALA A 3 -6.36 -12.12 23.56
N GLY A 4 -7.45 -11.73 22.90
CA GLY A 4 -7.67 -12.03 21.49
C GLY A 4 -7.69 -13.52 21.10
N CYS A 5 -8.11 -14.39 22.03
CA CYS A 5 -8.10 -15.84 21.79
C CYS A 5 -9.37 -16.36 21.12
N SER A 6 -10.51 -15.71 21.30
CA SER A 6 -11.83 -16.22 20.84
C SER A 6 -11.85 -16.54 19.36
N GLU A 7 -11.30 -15.62 18.54
CA GLU A 7 -11.32 -15.70 17.10
C GLU A 7 -10.65 -16.99 16.56
N PHE A 8 -9.41 -17.26 16.99
CA PHE A 8 -8.72 -18.45 16.50
C PHE A 8 -9.23 -19.76 17.16
N ILE A 9 -9.82 -19.67 18.37
CA ILE A 9 -10.39 -20.87 19.03
C ILE A 9 -11.66 -21.31 18.30
N GLU A 10 -12.49 -20.36 17.83
CA GLU A 10 -13.69 -20.65 17.06
C GLU A 10 -13.39 -21.29 15.69
N ASP A 11 -12.19 -21.04 15.14
CA ASP A 11 -11.71 -21.64 13.90
C ASP A 11 -11.13 -23.07 14.09
N LEU A 12 -10.93 -23.52 15.33
CA LEU A 12 -10.45 -24.87 15.60
C LEU A 12 -11.57 -25.91 15.40
N PRO A 13 -11.25 -27.16 14.99
CA PRO A 13 -12.25 -28.19 14.65
C PRO A 13 -13.29 -28.48 15.73
N GLU A 14 -12.90 -28.41 16.99
CA GLU A 14 -13.75 -28.66 18.16
C GLU A 14 -13.83 -27.44 19.10
N GLY A 15 -13.47 -26.26 18.61
CA GLY A 15 -13.49 -25.00 19.38
C GLY A 15 -12.68 -25.13 20.67
N TYR A 16 -13.28 -24.83 21.81
CA TYR A 16 -12.65 -24.88 23.14
C TYR A 16 -12.27 -26.27 23.60
N GLU A 17 -12.83 -27.33 23.02
CA GLU A 17 -12.53 -28.74 23.34
C GLU A 17 -11.42 -29.31 22.45
N SER A 18 -10.87 -28.52 21.53
CA SER A 18 -9.81 -28.97 20.62
C SER A 18 -8.54 -29.34 21.34
N GLU A 19 -7.98 -30.52 21.03
CA GLU A 19 -6.65 -30.89 21.47
C GLU A 19 -5.57 -30.10 20.78
N ILE A 20 -4.74 -29.41 21.55
CA ILE A 20 -3.68 -28.50 21.02
C ILE A 20 -2.28 -29.14 21.08
N GLY A 21 -2.18 -30.39 21.54
CA GLY A 21 -0.92 -31.11 21.73
C GLY A 21 -0.12 -30.67 22.96
N ASP A 22 0.95 -31.41 23.27
CA ASP A 22 1.85 -31.03 24.35
C ASP A 22 2.47 -29.67 24.10
N ASP A 23 2.43 -28.80 25.13
CA ASP A 23 2.89 -27.38 25.03
C ASP A 23 2.27 -26.57 23.90
N GLY A 24 1.13 -26.99 23.37
CA GLY A 24 0.42 -26.29 22.31
C GLY A 24 1.13 -26.37 20.95
N VAL A 25 1.84 -27.45 20.64
CA VAL A 25 2.63 -27.64 19.42
C VAL A 25 1.81 -27.48 18.13
N LEU A 26 0.50 -27.68 18.18
CA LEU A 26 -0.43 -27.55 17.06
C LEU A 26 -0.88 -26.08 16.81
N LEU A 27 -0.50 -25.16 17.69
CA LEU A 27 -0.81 -23.75 17.58
C LEU A 27 0.37 -22.95 16.98
N SER A 28 0.07 -21.84 16.32
CA SER A 28 1.10 -20.89 15.89
C SER A 28 1.79 -20.23 17.10
N GLY A 29 2.96 -19.62 16.90
CA GLY A 29 3.68 -18.89 17.96
C GLY A 29 2.80 -17.83 18.62
N GLY A 30 2.09 -17.02 17.83
CA GLY A 30 1.18 -15.99 18.32
C GLY A 30 -0.04 -16.54 19.06
N GLN A 31 -0.60 -17.65 18.61
CA GLN A 31 -1.72 -18.30 19.28
C GLN A 31 -1.30 -18.86 20.66
N ARG A 32 -0.13 -19.52 20.74
CA ARG A 32 0.43 -19.98 22.04
C ARG A 32 0.62 -18.83 23.00
N GLN A 33 1.15 -17.71 22.52
CA GLN A 33 1.45 -16.56 23.36
C GLN A 33 0.17 -15.87 23.84
N ARG A 34 -0.84 -15.68 22.98
CA ARG A 34 -2.17 -15.19 23.38
C ARG A 34 -2.82 -16.08 24.44
N LEU A 35 -2.65 -17.39 24.33
CA LEU A 35 -3.14 -18.34 25.35
C LEU A 35 -2.40 -18.19 26.67
N ALA A 36 -1.08 -17.97 26.65
CA ALA A 36 -0.29 -17.69 27.86
C ALA A 36 -0.74 -16.39 28.54
N ILE A 37 -1.01 -15.34 27.78
CA ILE A 37 -1.55 -14.06 28.26
C ILE A 37 -2.95 -14.27 28.86
N ALA A 38 -3.82 -15.05 28.20
CA ALA A 38 -5.15 -15.38 28.71
C ALA A 38 -5.06 -16.11 30.06
N ARG A 39 -4.11 -17.03 30.23
CA ARG A 39 -3.82 -17.70 31.51
C ARG A 39 -3.35 -16.70 32.57
N ALA A 40 -2.52 -15.71 32.20
CA ALA A 40 -2.06 -14.67 33.13
C ALA A 40 -3.22 -13.77 33.59
N PHE A 41 -4.14 -13.39 32.71
CA PHE A 41 -5.37 -12.69 33.06
C PHE A 41 -6.24 -13.50 34.02
N TYR A 42 -6.43 -14.78 33.72
CA TYR A 42 -7.26 -15.62 34.56
C TYR A 42 -6.66 -15.84 35.97
N LYS A 43 -5.33 -15.96 36.05
CA LYS A 43 -4.61 -16.12 37.33
C LYS A 43 -4.62 -14.84 38.18
N ASP A 44 -4.79 -13.67 37.58
CA ASP A 44 -4.88 -12.37 38.23
C ASP A 44 -3.76 -12.07 39.24
N SER A 45 -2.52 -12.40 38.87
CA SER A 45 -1.35 -12.21 39.72
C SER A 45 -0.99 -10.73 39.84
N PRO A 46 -0.67 -10.21 41.07
CA PRO A 46 -0.25 -8.82 41.25
C PRO A 46 1.15 -8.52 40.72
N ILE A 47 1.96 -9.54 40.46
CA ILE A 47 3.30 -9.46 39.89
C ILE A 47 3.34 -10.28 38.62
N ILE A 48 3.83 -9.69 37.53
CA ILE A 48 3.99 -10.31 36.23
C ILE A 48 5.45 -10.24 35.81
N ILE A 49 5.97 -11.33 35.28
CA ILE A 49 7.32 -11.38 34.68
C ILE A 49 7.14 -11.68 33.18
N LEU A 50 7.66 -10.80 32.34
CA LEU A 50 7.66 -10.94 30.89
C LEU A 50 9.11 -11.18 30.42
N ASP A 51 9.36 -12.35 29.87
CA ASP A 51 10.65 -12.73 29.29
C ASP A 51 10.47 -12.94 27.79
N GLU A 52 11.16 -12.14 26.97
CA GLU A 52 11.13 -12.19 25.49
C GLU A 52 9.72 -12.38 24.88
N ALA A 53 8.74 -11.70 25.46
CA ALA A 53 7.34 -11.96 25.15
C ALA A 53 6.92 -11.76 23.68
N THR A 54 7.80 -11.31 22.80
CA THR A 54 7.48 -10.98 21.41
C THR A 54 8.57 -11.36 20.39
N SER A 55 9.58 -12.14 20.78
CA SER A 55 10.60 -12.64 19.86
C SER A 55 10.03 -13.81 19.03
N ALA A 56 9.96 -13.67 17.71
CA ALA A 56 9.53 -14.67 16.72
C ALA A 56 8.02 -14.75 16.42
N LEU A 57 7.31 -13.63 16.46
CA LEU A 57 5.93 -13.55 15.99
C LEU A 57 5.86 -12.89 14.60
N ASP A 58 4.86 -13.29 13.82
CA ASP A 58 4.44 -12.51 12.65
C ASP A 58 3.81 -11.18 13.09
N THR A 59 3.89 -10.18 12.26
CA THR A 59 3.54 -8.78 12.57
C THR A 59 2.08 -8.63 13.05
N GLU A 60 1.15 -9.40 12.50
CA GLU A 60 -0.27 -9.33 12.89
C GLU A 60 -0.50 -9.92 14.27
N SER A 61 0.08 -11.10 14.55
CA SER A 61 0.04 -11.74 15.87
C SER A 61 0.74 -10.89 16.93
N GLU A 62 1.78 -10.16 16.57
CA GLU A 62 2.55 -9.30 17.46
C GLU A 62 1.72 -8.12 17.99
N LEU A 63 0.97 -7.43 17.13
CA LEU A 63 0.11 -6.32 17.56
C LEU A 63 -0.96 -6.78 18.54
N ILE A 64 -1.63 -7.90 18.24
CA ILE A 64 -2.67 -8.44 19.12
C ILE A 64 -2.08 -8.85 20.48
N VAL A 65 -0.88 -9.44 20.45
CA VAL A 65 -0.16 -9.82 21.68
C VAL A 65 0.26 -8.59 22.47
N GLN A 66 0.75 -7.55 21.81
CA GLN A 66 1.18 -6.30 22.45
C GLN A 66 0.00 -5.59 23.12
N GLU A 67 -1.13 -5.43 22.43
CA GLU A 67 -2.35 -4.87 23.03
C GLU A 67 -2.84 -5.67 24.23
N ALA A 68 -2.76 -7.01 24.16
CA ALA A 68 -3.12 -7.87 25.26
C ALA A 68 -2.16 -7.71 26.45
N LEU A 69 -0.85 -7.56 26.19
CA LEU A 69 0.17 -7.29 27.21
C LEU A 69 -0.04 -5.93 27.87
N GLU A 70 -0.32 -4.88 27.10
CA GLU A 70 -0.59 -3.53 27.63
C GLU A 70 -1.79 -3.55 28.58
N LYS A 71 -2.85 -4.25 28.23
CA LYS A 71 -4.02 -4.45 29.12
C LYS A 71 -3.67 -5.28 30.37
N LEU A 72 -2.76 -6.26 30.22
CA LEU A 72 -2.36 -7.14 31.31
C LEU A 72 -1.52 -6.43 32.37
N ILE A 73 -0.70 -5.45 32.01
CA ILE A 73 0.21 -4.73 32.91
C ILE A 73 -0.48 -3.62 33.73
N ILE A 74 -1.69 -3.20 33.35
CA ILE A 74 -2.43 -2.14 34.07
C ILE A 74 -2.63 -2.57 35.52
N ASP A 75 -2.33 -1.66 36.47
CA ASP A 75 -2.46 -1.83 37.91
C ASP A 75 -1.68 -3.01 38.51
N ARG A 76 -0.58 -3.48 37.82
CA ARG A 76 0.25 -4.58 38.29
C ARG A 76 1.73 -4.21 38.29
N THR A 77 2.47 -4.82 39.20
CA THR A 77 3.94 -4.73 39.18
C THR A 77 4.47 -5.64 38.07
N THR A 78 5.06 -5.06 37.01
CA THR A 78 5.55 -5.82 35.89
C THR A 78 7.07 -5.72 35.79
N ILE A 79 7.73 -6.88 35.75
CA ILE A 79 9.18 -7.01 35.48
C ILE A 79 9.32 -7.48 34.03
N VAL A 80 10.05 -6.70 33.21
CA VAL A 80 10.23 -7.04 31.79
C VAL A 80 11.72 -7.21 31.50
N ILE A 81 12.10 -8.36 30.95
CA ILE A 81 13.41 -8.55 30.35
C ILE A 81 13.31 -7.99 28.93
N ALA A 82 13.87 -6.80 28.74
CA ALA A 82 13.61 -6.01 27.55
C ALA A 82 14.67 -6.22 26.46
N HIS A 83 14.21 -6.54 25.26
CA HIS A 83 14.99 -6.55 24.04
C HIS A 83 14.57 -5.43 23.07
N ARG A 84 13.56 -4.66 23.41
CA ARG A 84 13.02 -3.54 22.61
C ARG A 84 13.23 -2.21 23.30
N LEU A 85 13.59 -1.24 22.51
CA LEU A 85 13.88 0.13 22.95
C LEU A 85 12.67 0.78 23.62
N SER A 86 11.49 0.69 23.01
CA SER A 86 10.24 1.28 23.53
C SER A 86 9.88 0.74 24.92
N THR A 87 10.13 -0.53 25.19
CA THR A 87 9.89 -1.11 26.51
C THR A 87 10.84 -0.55 27.56
N ILE A 88 12.09 -0.26 27.19
CA ILE A 88 13.12 0.27 28.08
C ILE A 88 12.82 1.75 28.37
N GLU A 89 12.55 2.55 27.35
CA GLU A 89 12.32 3.98 27.48
C GLU A 89 11.10 4.33 28.34
N ASN A 90 10.04 3.52 28.23
CA ASN A 90 8.79 3.71 28.96
C ASN A 90 8.76 3.03 30.35
N ALA A 91 9.83 2.35 30.76
CA ALA A 91 9.89 1.73 32.06
C ALA A 91 10.00 2.76 33.18
N SER A 92 9.17 2.62 34.21
CA SER A 92 9.22 3.48 35.41
C SER A 92 10.55 3.35 36.17
N LYS A 93 11.21 2.19 36.05
CA LYS A 93 12.52 1.92 36.64
C LYS A 93 13.27 0.89 35.80
N ILE A 94 14.51 1.20 35.46
CA ILE A 94 15.44 0.32 34.76
C ILE A 94 16.46 -0.20 35.75
N ILE A 95 16.77 -1.49 35.69
CA ILE A 95 17.80 -2.15 36.47
C ILE A 95 18.78 -2.76 35.48
N VAL A 96 20.03 -2.32 35.53
CA VAL A 96 21.12 -2.83 34.69
C VAL A 96 21.86 -3.92 35.47
N LEU A 97 21.98 -5.09 34.85
CA LEU A 97 22.69 -6.24 35.42
C LEU A 97 23.98 -6.47 34.66
N ASP A 98 25.08 -6.60 35.38
CA ASP A 98 26.36 -7.09 34.85
C ASP A 98 26.92 -8.17 35.76
N ASN A 99 27.30 -9.30 35.18
CA ASN A 99 27.81 -10.49 35.86
C ASN A 99 26.98 -10.92 37.09
N GLY A 100 25.63 -10.82 36.97
CA GLY A 100 24.68 -11.20 38.02
C GLY A 100 24.52 -10.18 39.15
N SER A 101 25.16 -9.01 39.07
CA SER A 101 25.05 -7.92 40.05
C SER A 101 24.34 -6.72 39.44
N ILE A 102 23.57 -6.00 40.29
CA ILE A 102 22.96 -4.72 39.88
C ILE A 102 24.06 -3.67 39.86
N VAL A 103 24.31 -3.09 38.70
CA VAL A 103 25.36 -2.09 38.50
C VAL A 103 24.79 -0.66 38.39
N GLU A 104 23.61 -0.52 37.78
CA GLU A 104 22.91 0.76 37.69
C GLU A 104 21.41 0.60 37.89
N THR A 105 20.78 1.67 38.39
CA THR A 105 19.33 1.71 38.62
C THR A 105 18.84 3.14 38.44
N GLY A 106 17.80 3.35 37.63
CA GLY A 106 17.22 4.69 37.41
C GLY A 106 16.15 4.67 36.35
N THR A 107 15.67 5.81 35.96
CA THR A 107 14.85 6.01 34.76
C THR A 107 15.74 6.07 33.51
N HIS A 108 15.16 5.95 32.33
CA HIS A 108 15.88 6.08 31.07
C HIS A 108 16.69 7.40 31.00
N SER A 109 16.05 8.52 31.30
CA SER A 109 16.67 9.86 31.25
C SER A 109 17.86 9.98 32.23
N GLU A 110 17.70 9.52 33.46
CA GLU A 110 18.77 9.55 34.46
C GLU A 110 19.98 8.69 34.04
N LEU A 111 19.74 7.49 33.51
CA LEU A 111 20.81 6.57 33.12
C LEU A 111 21.53 7.01 31.85
N ILE A 112 20.83 7.70 30.93
CA ILE A 112 21.49 8.30 29.75
C ILE A 112 22.37 9.47 30.15
N GLU A 113 21.93 10.32 31.10
CA GLU A 113 22.73 11.46 31.58
C GLU A 113 24.01 11.02 32.33
N ASN A 114 23.95 9.92 33.05
CA ASN A 114 25.09 9.38 33.82
C ASN A 114 26.24 8.89 32.93
N LYS A 115 25.97 8.55 31.67
CA LYS A 115 26.96 8.09 30.67
C LYS A 115 27.78 6.86 31.08
N ASP A 116 27.22 5.99 31.90
CA ASP A 116 27.84 4.75 32.38
C ASP A 116 27.51 3.52 31.50
N ILE A 117 27.43 2.34 32.09
CA ILE A 117 27.21 1.06 31.40
C ILE A 117 25.91 1.06 30.59
N TYR A 118 24.82 1.57 31.18
CA TYR A 118 23.54 1.69 30.50
C TYR A 118 23.65 2.52 29.22
N HIS A 119 24.27 3.68 29.29
CA HIS A 119 24.48 4.56 28.14
C HIS A 119 25.29 3.85 27.05
N SER A 120 26.34 3.12 27.44
CA SER A 120 27.17 2.36 26.49
C SER A 120 26.41 1.21 25.84
N LEU A 121 25.59 0.47 26.60
CA LEU A 121 24.74 -0.60 26.09
C LEU A 121 23.65 -0.04 25.17
N TYR A 122 23.04 1.06 25.55
CA TYR A 122 22.04 1.77 24.76
C TYR A 122 22.64 2.23 23.43
N LYS A 123 23.79 2.89 23.48
CA LYS A 123 24.49 3.37 22.30
C LYS A 123 24.90 2.24 21.35
N ASN A 124 25.57 1.21 21.86
CA ASN A 124 26.04 0.09 21.04
C ASN A 124 24.93 -0.77 20.47
N LYS A 125 23.81 -0.91 21.17
CA LYS A 125 22.70 -1.78 20.74
C LYS A 125 21.64 -1.03 19.94
N PHE A 126 21.50 0.27 20.16
CA PHE A 126 20.39 1.06 19.64
C PHE A 126 20.80 2.35 18.91
N GLU A 127 21.94 3.01 19.21
CA GLU A 127 22.39 4.22 18.50
C GLU A 127 23.34 3.93 17.32
N ASP A 128 24.20 2.91 17.41
CA ASP A 128 25.13 2.52 16.32
C ASP A 128 24.49 1.53 15.33
N SER A 129 23.24 1.14 15.54
CA SER A 129 22.46 0.42 14.54
C SER A 129 22.09 1.37 13.39
N PRO A 130 21.91 0.87 12.15
CA PRO A 130 21.43 1.69 11.03
C PRO A 130 20.13 2.45 11.35
N GLU A 131 19.38 2.00 12.34
CA GLU A 131 18.16 2.61 12.88
C GLU A 131 18.42 3.88 13.70
N ALA A 132 19.59 4.06 14.28
CA ALA A 132 19.92 5.18 15.15
C ALA A 132 20.50 6.41 14.41
N GLN A 133 21.13 6.21 13.25
CA GLN A 133 21.74 7.31 12.48
C GLN A 133 20.71 8.28 11.89
N SER A 134 19.41 7.96 11.94
CA SER A 134 18.32 8.86 11.53
C SER A 134 17.87 9.85 12.63
N ARG A 135 18.40 9.73 13.88
CA ARG A 135 17.90 10.45 15.06
C ARG A 135 18.61 11.75 15.44
N THR A 136 19.63 12.17 14.69
CA THR A 136 20.43 13.37 15.04
C THR A 136 19.87 14.70 14.54
N SER A 137 18.55 14.86 14.47
CA SER A 137 17.94 16.18 14.43
C SER A 137 16.74 16.20 15.39
N LYS A 138 16.82 17.13 16.34
CA LYS A 138 15.88 17.38 17.43
C LYS A 138 14.42 17.38 16.95
N SER A 139 13.74 16.27 17.12
CA SER A 139 12.30 16.17 17.25
C SER A 139 11.99 14.81 17.86
N VAL A 140 11.06 14.75 18.78
CA VAL A 140 10.55 13.51 19.35
C VAL A 140 9.90 12.72 18.22
N GLN A 141 10.65 11.85 17.57
CA GLN A 141 10.11 10.85 16.65
C GLN A 141 9.57 9.71 17.50
N LEU A 142 8.25 9.60 17.60
CA LEU A 142 7.62 8.34 17.96
C LEU A 142 8.07 7.29 16.95
N PHE A 143 8.70 6.26 17.46
CA PHE A 143 9.27 5.19 16.65
C PHE A 143 8.14 4.29 16.14
N MET A 144 7.83 4.44 14.86
CA MET A 144 7.21 3.36 14.10
C MET A 144 8.34 2.52 13.51
N PRO A 145 8.30 1.19 13.57
CA PRO A 145 9.29 0.40 12.88
C PRO A 145 9.32 0.80 11.42
N GLU A 146 10.52 1.04 10.86
CA GLU A 146 10.67 0.97 9.42
C GLU A 146 10.12 -0.41 9.03
N TYR A 147 8.98 -0.39 8.37
CA TYR A 147 8.52 -1.53 7.61
C TYR A 147 9.60 -1.78 6.56
N GLU A 148 10.58 -2.59 6.88
CA GLU A 148 11.19 -3.40 5.86
C GLU A 148 10.05 -4.27 5.34
N ASP A 149 9.54 -3.88 4.18
CA ASP A 149 8.59 -4.67 3.41
C ASP A 149 9.18 -6.05 3.14
N GLU A 150 9.12 -6.96 4.12
CA GLU A 150 9.21 -8.39 3.89
C GLU A 150 7.86 -8.96 3.45
N ASP A 151 7.15 -8.20 2.62
CA ASP A 151 6.20 -8.81 1.72
C ASP A 151 7.02 -9.37 0.55
N SER A 152 7.00 -10.67 0.36
CA SER A 152 7.71 -11.34 -0.74
C SER A 152 7.36 -10.75 -2.11
N SER A 153 6.23 -10.06 -2.22
CA SER A 153 5.82 -9.30 -3.39
C SER A 153 6.62 -8.01 -3.56
N SER A 154 7.00 -7.31 -2.49
CA SER A 154 7.79 -6.07 -2.56
C SER A 154 9.25 -6.36 -2.94
N PHE A 155 9.86 -7.40 -2.37
CA PHE A 155 11.22 -7.83 -2.69
C PHE A 155 11.39 -8.15 -4.18
N VAL A 156 10.44 -8.87 -4.79
CA VAL A 156 10.47 -9.16 -6.22
C VAL A 156 10.31 -7.89 -7.05
N VAL A 157 9.37 -7.03 -6.69
CA VAL A 157 9.12 -5.76 -7.39
C VAL A 157 10.32 -4.84 -7.31
N ASP A 158 10.93 -4.71 -6.15
CA ASP A 158 12.13 -3.90 -5.94
C ASP A 158 13.32 -4.43 -6.71
N SER A 159 13.47 -5.74 -6.77
CA SER A 159 14.52 -6.41 -7.54
C SER A 159 14.45 -6.07 -9.05
N TRP A 160 13.26 -5.79 -9.61
CA TRP A 160 13.10 -5.37 -11.01
C TRP A 160 13.72 -4.00 -11.31
N TYR A 161 13.87 -3.15 -10.29
CA TYR A 161 14.41 -1.80 -10.41
C TYR A 161 15.84 -1.67 -9.85
N LYS A 162 16.33 -2.73 -9.17
CA LYS A 162 17.70 -2.86 -8.69
C LYS A 162 18.45 -3.92 -9.53
N LYS A 163 19.78 -3.87 -9.55
CA LYS A 163 20.60 -4.90 -10.22
C LYS A 163 20.64 -6.17 -9.36
N SER A 164 19.68 -7.07 -9.55
CA SER A 164 19.54 -8.31 -8.77
C SER A 164 19.87 -9.53 -9.62
N LEU A 165 20.94 -10.25 -9.27
CA LEU A 165 21.44 -11.39 -10.07
C LEU A 165 20.48 -12.59 -10.05
N TRP A 166 19.72 -12.82 -8.98
CA TRP A 166 18.81 -13.94 -8.86
C TRP A 166 17.68 -13.92 -9.92
N LEU A 167 17.33 -12.72 -10.45
CA LEU A 167 16.35 -12.58 -11.52
C LEU A 167 16.74 -13.32 -12.80
N TYR A 168 18.03 -13.60 -13.02
CA TYR A 168 18.48 -14.39 -14.16
C TYR A 168 17.96 -15.85 -14.13
N LEU A 169 17.64 -16.39 -12.96
CA LEU A 169 16.97 -17.69 -12.83
C LEU A 169 15.57 -17.66 -13.46
N LEU A 170 14.90 -16.52 -13.45
CA LEU A 170 13.57 -16.32 -14.03
C LEU A 170 13.61 -15.92 -15.50
N TYR A 171 14.80 -15.62 -16.03
CA TYR A 171 14.96 -15.14 -17.41
C TYR A 171 14.38 -16.08 -18.48
N PRO A 172 14.56 -17.42 -18.44
CA PRO A 172 13.95 -18.33 -19.42
C PRO A 172 12.42 -18.21 -19.48
N PHE A 173 11.78 -18.05 -18.31
CA PHE A 173 10.31 -17.85 -18.21
C PHE A 173 9.88 -16.51 -18.81
N SER A 174 10.68 -15.46 -18.63
CA SER A 174 10.45 -14.16 -19.25
C SER A 174 10.52 -14.22 -20.76
N LEU A 175 11.46 -14.98 -21.33
CA LEU A 175 11.53 -15.19 -22.79
C LEU A 175 10.28 -15.88 -23.32
N ILE A 176 9.81 -16.93 -22.64
CA ILE A 176 8.58 -17.63 -23.01
C ILE A 176 7.38 -16.66 -22.92
N PHE A 177 7.27 -15.91 -21.84
CA PHE A 177 6.20 -14.93 -21.65
C PHE A 177 6.23 -13.83 -22.73
N SER A 178 7.42 -13.29 -23.02
CA SER A 178 7.62 -12.31 -24.09
C SER A 178 7.24 -12.85 -25.47
N TYR A 179 7.60 -14.09 -25.77
CA TYR A 179 7.22 -14.77 -27.01
C TYR A 179 5.69 -14.93 -27.13
N LEU A 180 5.04 -15.41 -26.05
CA LEU A 180 3.59 -15.63 -26.03
C LEU A 180 2.81 -14.32 -26.18
N THR A 181 3.19 -13.27 -25.47
CA THR A 181 2.54 -11.95 -25.55
C THR A 181 2.73 -11.33 -26.92
N THR A 182 3.95 -11.40 -27.48
CA THR A 182 4.27 -10.90 -28.82
C THR A 182 3.51 -11.69 -29.91
N ARG A 183 3.46 -13.03 -29.82
CA ARG A 183 2.71 -13.89 -30.73
C ARG A 183 1.21 -13.59 -30.67
N ARG A 184 0.65 -13.43 -29.47
CA ARG A 184 -0.75 -13.03 -29.26
C ARG A 184 -1.05 -11.71 -29.95
N ARG A 185 -0.24 -10.68 -29.73
CA ARG A 185 -0.39 -9.37 -30.36
C ARG A 185 -0.31 -9.47 -31.90
N LYS A 186 0.70 -10.16 -32.44
CA LYS A 186 0.86 -10.34 -33.89
C LYS A 186 -0.37 -11.02 -34.54
N ARG A 187 -1.05 -11.94 -33.83
CA ARG A 187 -2.26 -12.59 -34.38
C ARG A 187 -3.41 -11.61 -34.57
N TYR A 188 -3.56 -10.61 -33.68
CA TYR A 188 -4.55 -9.53 -33.85
C TYR A 188 -4.14 -8.55 -34.95
N LEU A 189 -2.88 -8.10 -34.96
CA LEU A 189 -2.38 -7.17 -35.97
C LEU A 189 -2.47 -7.74 -37.41
N ASN A 190 -2.24 -9.02 -37.54
CA ASN A 190 -2.31 -9.72 -38.86
C ASN A 190 -3.74 -10.22 -39.19
N ASN A 191 -4.76 -9.73 -38.44
CA ASN A 191 -6.16 -10.14 -38.61
C ASN A 191 -6.43 -11.66 -38.52
N LYS A 192 -5.51 -12.45 -37.91
CA LYS A 192 -5.71 -13.88 -37.64
C LYS A 192 -6.71 -14.11 -36.50
N ILE A 193 -6.93 -13.11 -35.68
CA ILE A 193 -7.98 -13.05 -34.66
C ILE A 193 -8.66 -11.70 -34.83
N GLU A 194 -9.97 -11.71 -34.94
CA GLU A 194 -10.76 -10.51 -35.15
C GLU A 194 -10.85 -9.69 -33.86
N SER A 195 -10.65 -8.36 -33.96
CA SER A 195 -10.92 -7.39 -32.92
C SER A 195 -12.29 -6.79 -33.14
N TYR A 196 -13.05 -6.61 -32.07
CA TYR A 196 -14.33 -5.91 -32.12
C TYR A 196 -14.12 -4.44 -32.52
N LYS A 197 -14.73 -4.03 -33.61
CA LYS A 197 -14.73 -2.63 -34.09
C LYS A 197 -15.95 -1.91 -33.52
N SER A 198 -15.71 -0.84 -32.78
CA SER A 198 -16.75 0.05 -32.28
C SER A 198 -17.04 1.13 -33.32
N GLU A 199 -18.29 1.52 -33.45
CA GLU A 199 -18.68 2.70 -34.26
C GLU A 199 -18.21 4.00 -33.57
N VAL A 200 -18.20 4.00 -32.24
CA VAL A 200 -17.69 5.11 -31.44
C VAL A 200 -16.17 4.95 -31.30
N PRO A 201 -15.36 5.97 -31.57
CA PRO A 201 -13.90 5.93 -31.44
C PRO A 201 -13.48 5.60 -30.00
N ILE A 202 -12.44 4.73 -29.90
CA ILE A 202 -11.90 4.30 -28.61
C ILE A 202 -10.47 4.80 -28.45
N ILE A 203 -10.22 5.53 -27.37
CA ILE A 203 -8.90 5.92 -26.88
C ILE A 203 -8.51 4.94 -25.77
N VAL A 204 -7.41 4.25 -25.95
CA VAL A 204 -6.89 3.31 -24.94
C VAL A 204 -5.76 3.97 -24.17
N VAL A 205 -5.93 4.10 -22.88
CA VAL A 205 -4.88 4.51 -21.93
C VAL A 205 -4.39 3.28 -21.20
N GLY A 206 -3.08 3.09 -21.12
CA GLY A 206 -2.51 1.96 -20.40
C GLY A 206 -1.02 2.09 -20.17
N ASN A 207 -0.38 1.05 -19.68
CA ASN A 207 1.06 1.01 -19.43
C ASN A 207 1.66 -0.33 -19.84
N LEU A 208 2.99 -0.37 -19.91
CA LEU A 208 3.72 -1.60 -20.22
C LEU A 208 4.29 -2.28 -18.99
N THR A 209 4.38 -1.61 -17.86
CA THR A 209 4.93 -2.14 -16.61
C THR A 209 3.82 -2.57 -15.64
N ILE A 210 4.14 -3.45 -14.72
CA ILE A 210 3.32 -3.74 -13.55
C ILE A 210 3.49 -2.58 -12.55
N GLY A 211 2.41 -2.20 -11.85
CA GLY A 211 2.39 -1.13 -10.85
C GLY A 211 1.78 0.19 -11.33
N GLY A 212 1.71 1.14 -10.44
CA GLY A 212 1.08 2.45 -10.64
C GLY A 212 1.96 3.40 -11.45
N THR A 213 1.57 3.72 -12.69
CA THR A 213 2.26 4.68 -13.56
C THR A 213 1.55 6.02 -13.69
N GLY A 214 0.37 6.19 -13.07
CA GLY A 214 -0.44 7.41 -13.20
C GLY A 214 -1.49 7.37 -14.32
N LYS A 215 -1.97 6.18 -14.71
CA LYS A 215 -3.03 6.03 -15.73
C LYS A 215 -4.31 6.74 -15.34
N THR A 216 -4.81 6.49 -14.13
CA THR A 216 -6.09 7.03 -13.65
C THR A 216 -6.13 8.57 -13.63
N PRO A 217 -5.09 9.28 -13.16
CA PRO A 217 -5.00 10.74 -13.33
C PRO A 217 -5.04 11.21 -14.78
N LEU A 218 -4.38 10.50 -15.69
CA LEU A 218 -4.41 10.85 -17.13
C LEU A 218 -5.80 10.64 -17.73
N VAL A 219 -6.46 9.51 -17.42
CA VAL A 219 -7.84 9.25 -17.84
C VAL A 219 -8.76 10.34 -17.34
N LYS A 220 -8.64 10.72 -16.07
CA LYS A 220 -9.42 11.82 -15.47
C LYS A 220 -9.18 13.15 -16.24
N TYR A 221 -7.94 13.46 -16.54
CA TYR A 221 -7.58 14.67 -17.31
C TYR A 221 -8.20 14.64 -18.71
N ILE A 222 -8.03 13.53 -19.46
CA ILE A 222 -8.55 13.40 -20.83
C ILE A 222 -10.08 13.53 -20.84
N VAL A 223 -10.78 12.84 -19.93
CA VAL A 223 -12.25 12.90 -19.84
C VAL A 223 -12.70 14.33 -19.54
N THR A 224 -12.09 14.99 -18.56
CA THR A 224 -12.43 16.37 -18.20
C THR A 224 -12.20 17.32 -19.37
N GLU A 225 -11.10 17.18 -20.10
CA GLU A 225 -10.79 18.03 -21.25
C GLU A 225 -11.74 17.80 -22.42
N LEU A 226 -12.17 16.56 -22.64
CA LEU A 226 -13.18 16.24 -23.66
C LEU A 226 -14.54 16.87 -23.32
N ILE A 227 -14.96 16.80 -22.04
CA ILE A 227 -16.18 17.48 -21.58
C ILE A 227 -16.09 18.98 -21.78
N ASN A 228 -14.96 19.61 -21.41
CA ASN A 228 -14.75 21.05 -21.57
C ASN A 228 -14.80 21.49 -23.04
N ARG A 229 -14.50 20.58 -23.97
CA ARG A 229 -14.61 20.80 -25.43
C ARG A 229 -15.97 20.44 -26.02
N GLY A 230 -16.95 20.05 -25.18
CA GLY A 230 -18.31 19.75 -25.60
C GLY A 230 -18.55 18.32 -26.10
N TYR A 231 -17.60 17.40 -25.89
CA TYR A 231 -17.79 15.99 -26.19
C TYR A 231 -18.49 15.25 -25.05
N SER A 232 -19.18 14.18 -25.39
CA SER A 232 -19.84 13.25 -24.44
C SER A 232 -19.00 11.96 -24.28
N PRO A 233 -17.96 11.95 -23.43
CA PRO A 233 -17.11 10.76 -23.27
C PRO A 233 -17.79 9.70 -22.43
N GLY A 234 -17.52 8.42 -22.74
CA GLY A 234 -17.80 7.28 -21.88
C GLY A 234 -16.54 6.58 -21.42
N ILE A 235 -16.56 5.90 -20.28
CA ILE A 235 -15.40 5.19 -19.74
C ILE A 235 -15.67 3.69 -19.70
N VAL A 236 -14.66 2.88 -20.02
CA VAL A 236 -14.65 1.44 -19.79
C VAL A 236 -13.36 1.03 -19.09
N SER A 237 -13.45 0.20 -18.05
CA SER A 237 -12.30 -0.32 -17.33
C SER A 237 -12.47 -1.80 -16.98
N ARG A 238 -11.40 -2.42 -16.44
CA ARG A 238 -11.42 -3.80 -15.97
C ARG A 238 -12.17 -3.99 -14.68
N GLY A 239 -12.23 -2.95 -13.82
CA GLY A 239 -12.66 -3.08 -12.45
C GLY A 239 -11.67 -3.95 -11.64
N TYR A 240 -10.38 -3.57 -11.70
CA TYR A 240 -9.34 -4.29 -10.95
C TYR A 240 -9.63 -4.20 -9.45
N GLY A 241 -9.49 -5.32 -8.72
CA GLY A 241 -9.84 -5.41 -7.31
C GLY A 241 -11.35 -5.58 -7.02
N GLY A 242 -12.22 -5.29 -8.00
CA GLY A 242 -13.67 -5.40 -7.84
C GLY A 242 -14.19 -6.85 -7.90
N LYS A 243 -15.26 -7.12 -7.14
CA LYS A 243 -15.95 -8.41 -7.10
C LYS A 243 -17.31 -8.30 -7.81
N PHE A 244 -17.34 -8.55 -9.11
CA PHE A 244 -18.55 -8.55 -9.95
C PHE A 244 -18.52 -9.72 -10.94
N LYS A 245 -19.71 -10.19 -11.34
CA LYS A 245 -19.86 -11.34 -12.26
C LYS A 245 -20.12 -10.91 -13.70
N GLU A 246 -20.87 -9.84 -13.88
CA GLU A 246 -21.30 -9.32 -15.17
C GLU A 246 -20.83 -7.89 -15.37
N THR A 247 -21.07 -7.34 -16.59
CA THR A 247 -20.82 -5.94 -16.88
C THR A 247 -21.58 -5.05 -15.90
N LEU A 248 -20.88 -4.27 -15.10
CA LEU A 248 -21.44 -3.39 -14.08
C LEU A 248 -21.33 -1.92 -14.52
N LYS A 249 -22.43 -1.17 -14.38
CA LYS A 249 -22.41 0.29 -14.46
C LYS A 249 -21.87 0.82 -13.13
N VAL A 250 -20.91 1.72 -13.20
CA VAL A 250 -20.29 2.33 -12.02
C VAL A 250 -20.89 3.70 -11.77
N SER A 251 -21.20 3.99 -10.51
CA SER A 251 -21.58 5.31 -9.99
C SER A 251 -20.86 5.57 -8.68
N THR A 252 -20.95 6.78 -8.17
CA THR A 252 -20.41 7.15 -6.84
C THR A 252 -21.00 6.34 -5.69
N ASP A 253 -22.22 5.81 -5.86
CA ASP A 253 -22.93 5.02 -4.85
C ASP A 253 -22.62 3.52 -4.93
N THR A 254 -21.91 3.08 -6.00
CA THR A 254 -21.54 1.68 -6.14
C THR A 254 -20.45 1.32 -5.15
N PRO A 255 -20.58 0.24 -4.34
CA PRO A 255 -19.58 -0.11 -3.33
C PRO A 255 -18.19 -0.34 -3.93
N VAL A 256 -17.13 0.15 -3.25
CA VAL A 256 -15.73 -0.04 -3.65
C VAL A 256 -15.39 -1.53 -3.80
N LYS A 257 -15.94 -2.40 -2.94
CA LYS A 257 -15.75 -3.85 -3.00
C LYS A 257 -16.22 -4.47 -4.33
N GLU A 258 -17.20 -3.84 -5.00
CA GLU A 258 -17.70 -4.31 -6.29
C GLU A 258 -16.90 -3.73 -7.46
N THR A 259 -16.45 -2.49 -7.36
CA THR A 259 -15.84 -1.74 -8.48
C THR A 259 -14.33 -1.75 -8.49
N GLY A 260 -13.71 -1.82 -7.33
CA GLY A 260 -12.29 -1.55 -7.10
C GLY A 260 -12.01 -0.05 -6.92
N ASP A 261 -10.86 0.26 -6.32
CA ASP A 261 -10.48 1.62 -5.88
C ASP A 261 -10.38 2.63 -7.04
N GLU A 262 -9.72 2.22 -8.15
CA GLU A 262 -9.48 3.10 -9.30
C GLU A 262 -10.79 3.49 -10.00
N ALA A 263 -11.75 2.56 -10.06
CA ALA A 263 -13.04 2.83 -10.66
C ALA A 263 -13.85 3.87 -9.86
N GLN A 264 -13.76 3.88 -8.54
CA GLN A 264 -14.44 4.87 -7.69
C GLN A 264 -13.90 6.30 -7.90
N ILE A 265 -12.61 6.44 -8.19
CA ILE A 265 -12.03 7.75 -8.51
C ILE A 265 -12.62 8.29 -9.83
N LEU A 266 -12.73 7.42 -10.84
CA LEU A 266 -13.28 7.80 -12.16
C LEU A 266 -14.79 8.00 -12.13
N ALA A 267 -15.52 7.33 -11.24
CA ALA A 267 -16.96 7.50 -11.08
C ALA A 267 -17.38 8.93 -10.72
N LYS A 268 -16.50 9.68 -10.07
CA LYS A 268 -16.73 11.10 -9.72
C LYS A 268 -16.80 12.05 -10.93
N LEU A 269 -16.45 11.58 -12.12
CA LEU A 269 -16.50 12.39 -13.36
C LEU A 269 -17.92 12.52 -13.92
N ASP A 270 -18.89 11.79 -13.35
CA ASP A 270 -20.30 11.80 -13.75
C ASP A 270 -20.54 11.58 -15.25
N VAL A 271 -19.77 10.66 -15.83
CA VAL A 271 -19.93 10.20 -17.21
C VAL A 271 -20.36 8.73 -17.24
N PRO A 272 -20.97 8.24 -18.35
CA PRO A 272 -21.29 6.82 -18.49
C PRO A 272 -20.06 5.95 -18.30
N PHE A 273 -20.07 5.13 -17.25
CA PHE A 273 -18.92 4.30 -16.89
C PHE A 273 -19.33 2.85 -16.65
N TYR A 274 -18.64 1.92 -17.34
CA TYR A 274 -18.87 0.48 -17.22
C TYR A 274 -17.57 -0.28 -16.98
N ILE A 275 -17.64 -1.29 -16.11
CA ILE A 275 -16.54 -2.20 -15.85
C ILE A 275 -16.88 -3.63 -16.28
N ASP A 276 -15.92 -4.30 -16.90
CA ASP A 276 -15.99 -5.73 -17.26
C ASP A 276 -14.58 -6.29 -17.52
N LYS A 277 -14.32 -7.52 -17.07
CA LYS A 277 -13.11 -8.25 -17.45
C LYS A 277 -12.99 -8.40 -18.97
N ASN A 278 -14.11 -8.50 -19.68
CA ASN A 278 -14.23 -8.42 -21.13
C ASN A 278 -14.67 -7.02 -21.56
N ARG A 279 -13.70 -6.11 -21.85
CA ARG A 279 -13.97 -4.72 -22.26
C ARG A 279 -14.94 -4.61 -23.44
N VAL A 280 -14.97 -5.59 -24.36
CA VAL A 280 -15.91 -5.56 -25.48
C VAL A 280 -17.36 -5.58 -25.00
N ARG A 281 -17.66 -6.36 -23.95
CA ARG A 281 -19.01 -6.35 -23.35
C ARG A 281 -19.33 -5.01 -22.71
N ALA A 282 -18.35 -4.40 -22.02
CA ALA A 282 -18.51 -3.08 -21.44
C ALA A 282 -18.78 -2.02 -22.51
N VAL A 283 -18.00 -2.00 -23.59
CA VAL A 283 -18.21 -1.09 -24.73
C VAL A 283 -19.61 -1.28 -25.32
N LYS A 284 -20.03 -2.51 -25.62
CA LYS A 284 -21.36 -2.81 -26.20
C LYS A 284 -22.48 -2.36 -25.28
N LYS A 285 -22.34 -2.55 -23.96
CA LYS A 285 -23.36 -2.14 -22.99
C LYS A 285 -23.40 -0.62 -22.82
N LEU A 286 -22.24 0.04 -22.87
CA LEU A 286 -22.14 1.48 -22.82
C LEU A 286 -22.79 2.13 -24.05
N THR A 287 -22.41 1.72 -25.28
CA THR A 287 -22.94 2.30 -26.52
C THR A 287 -24.42 1.98 -26.75
N LYS A 288 -24.93 0.88 -26.20
CA LYS A 288 -26.37 0.54 -26.24
C LYS A 288 -27.20 1.44 -25.35
N ASN A 289 -26.68 1.85 -24.20
CA ASN A 289 -27.45 2.54 -23.16
C ASN A 289 -27.22 4.05 -23.12
N HIS A 290 -26.15 4.53 -23.77
CA HIS A 290 -25.74 5.93 -23.73
C HIS A 290 -25.20 6.36 -25.09
N GLU A 291 -25.51 7.58 -25.48
CA GLU A 291 -24.89 8.24 -26.62
C GLU A 291 -23.57 8.85 -26.16
N CYS A 292 -22.48 8.36 -26.74
CA CYS A 292 -21.12 8.83 -26.46
C CYS A 292 -20.41 9.13 -27.77
N ASP A 293 -19.67 10.25 -27.83
CA ASP A 293 -18.85 10.63 -28.98
C ASP A 293 -17.51 9.91 -28.99
N VAL A 294 -17.02 9.52 -27.81
CA VAL A 294 -15.72 8.87 -27.62
C VAL A 294 -15.71 8.00 -26.38
N ILE A 295 -15.00 6.91 -26.43
CA ILE A 295 -14.85 5.97 -25.30
C ILE A 295 -13.41 5.98 -24.86
N ILE A 296 -13.15 6.14 -23.56
CA ILE A 296 -11.84 6.03 -22.95
C ILE A 296 -11.75 4.66 -22.24
N SER A 297 -10.77 3.86 -22.65
CA SER A 297 -10.51 2.57 -22.01
C SER A 297 -9.32 2.67 -21.08
N ASP A 298 -9.57 2.57 -19.77
CA ASP A 298 -8.55 2.53 -18.74
C ASP A 298 -7.91 1.14 -18.66
N ASP A 299 -6.56 1.10 -18.53
CA ASP A 299 -5.69 -0.08 -18.51
C ASP A 299 -5.98 -1.09 -19.64
N GLY A 300 -6.14 -0.57 -20.87
CA GLY A 300 -6.62 -1.34 -22.03
C GLY A 300 -5.56 -1.81 -23.01
N LEU A 301 -4.26 -1.45 -22.89
CA LEU A 301 -3.23 -1.68 -23.93
C LEU A 301 -3.10 -3.16 -24.32
N GLN A 302 -3.17 -4.10 -23.36
CA GLN A 302 -3.07 -5.54 -23.62
C GLN A 302 -4.39 -6.20 -24.00
N HIS A 303 -5.52 -5.45 -24.09
CA HIS A 303 -6.83 -6.00 -24.42
C HIS A 303 -7.14 -5.95 -25.91
N TYR A 304 -6.38 -6.68 -26.73
CA TYR A 304 -6.42 -6.68 -28.20
C TYR A 304 -7.76 -7.12 -28.83
N LYS A 305 -8.64 -7.79 -28.07
CA LYS A 305 -10.01 -8.09 -28.53
C LYS A 305 -10.86 -6.85 -28.81
N MET A 306 -10.53 -5.73 -28.19
CA MET A 306 -11.20 -4.45 -28.37
C MET A 306 -10.40 -3.65 -29.40
N GLY A 307 -11.05 -3.25 -30.49
CA GLY A 307 -10.49 -2.31 -31.45
C GLY A 307 -10.20 -0.98 -30.79
N ARG A 308 -9.27 -0.25 -31.36
CA ARG A 308 -8.77 1.02 -30.80
C ARG A 308 -8.40 1.97 -31.92
N HIS A 309 -8.59 3.24 -31.69
CA HIS A 309 -8.29 4.30 -32.64
C HIS A 309 -7.03 5.07 -32.22
N ILE A 310 -6.86 5.24 -30.91
CA ILE A 310 -5.69 5.91 -30.31
C ILE A 310 -5.19 5.07 -29.14
N GLU A 311 -3.88 4.88 -29.07
CA GLU A 311 -3.20 4.24 -27.95
C GLU A 311 -2.29 5.22 -27.24
N ILE A 312 -2.49 5.40 -25.94
CA ILE A 312 -1.67 6.24 -25.07
C ILE A 312 -0.98 5.35 -24.05
N ALA A 313 0.34 5.33 -24.06
CA ALA A 313 1.13 4.62 -23.08
C ALA A 313 1.61 5.58 -21.99
N VAL A 314 1.32 5.28 -20.73
CA VAL A 314 1.81 6.02 -19.58
C VAL A 314 3.04 5.30 -19.02
N ILE A 315 4.14 6.03 -18.86
CA ILE A 315 5.38 5.54 -18.27
C ILE A 315 5.71 6.32 -17.00
N ASP A 316 6.34 5.66 -16.04
CA ASP A 316 6.93 6.32 -14.88
C ASP A 316 8.30 6.88 -15.29
N GLY A 317 8.48 8.19 -15.24
CA GLY A 317 9.70 8.84 -15.73
C GLY A 317 10.96 8.50 -14.92
N LYS A 318 10.82 8.14 -13.65
CA LYS A 318 11.95 7.74 -12.78
C LYS A 318 12.26 6.25 -12.94
N ARG A 319 11.24 5.37 -12.88
CA ARG A 319 11.39 3.91 -12.92
C ARG A 319 11.52 3.36 -14.35
N ARG A 320 11.00 4.07 -15.34
CA ARG A 320 11.00 3.68 -16.75
C ARG A 320 10.51 2.22 -16.91
N PHE A 321 11.33 1.39 -17.52
CA PHE A 321 11.06 -0.03 -17.77
C PHE A 321 11.83 -0.98 -16.84
N GLY A 322 12.39 -0.44 -15.73
CA GLY A 322 13.20 -1.21 -14.79
C GLY A 322 14.38 -1.90 -15.49
N ASN A 323 14.55 -3.18 -15.25
CA ASN A 323 15.60 -4.00 -15.90
C ASN A 323 15.32 -4.37 -17.37
N ASN A 324 14.27 -3.83 -17.98
CA ASN A 324 13.87 -4.07 -19.38
C ASN A 324 13.40 -5.52 -19.69
N LEU A 325 13.22 -6.35 -18.68
CA LEU A 325 12.74 -7.72 -18.85
C LEU A 325 11.21 -7.78 -18.69
N THR A 326 10.62 -8.78 -19.36
CA THR A 326 9.21 -9.08 -19.15
C THR A 326 9.00 -9.92 -17.88
N PHE A 327 7.79 -9.94 -17.38
CA PHE A 327 7.39 -10.81 -16.27
C PHE A 327 7.78 -12.29 -16.55
N PRO A 328 8.28 -13.07 -15.55
CA PRO A 328 8.45 -12.70 -14.14
C PRO A 328 9.82 -12.08 -13.78
N ALA A 329 10.83 -12.09 -14.66
CA ALA A 329 12.16 -11.55 -14.34
C ALA A 329 12.22 -10.01 -14.37
N GLY A 330 11.19 -9.33 -14.83
CA GLY A 330 11.10 -7.89 -14.90
C GLY A 330 9.67 -7.37 -14.86
N PRO A 331 9.50 -6.04 -14.79
CA PRO A 331 8.19 -5.41 -14.62
C PRO A 331 7.32 -5.39 -15.89
N LEU A 332 7.86 -5.75 -17.06
CA LEU A 332 7.16 -5.53 -18.31
C LEU A 332 6.08 -6.57 -18.58
N ARG A 333 4.87 -6.10 -18.92
CA ARG A 333 3.73 -6.91 -19.40
C ARG A 333 3.91 -7.34 -20.86
N GLU A 334 4.69 -6.60 -21.62
CA GLU A 334 5.07 -6.85 -23.02
C GLU A 334 6.47 -6.29 -23.26
N ALA A 335 7.15 -6.76 -24.31
CA ALA A 335 8.49 -6.28 -24.66
C ALA A 335 8.53 -4.75 -24.78
N SER A 336 9.60 -4.09 -24.29
CA SER A 336 9.75 -2.64 -24.30
C SER A 336 9.59 -2.00 -25.68
N LYS A 337 9.97 -2.69 -26.74
CA LYS A 337 9.75 -2.26 -28.13
C LYS A 337 8.28 -1.96 -28.47
N ARG A 338 7.33 -2.42 -27.67
CA ARG A 338 5.90 -2.11 -27.82
C ARG A 338 5.63 -0.61 -27.72
N ILE A 339 6.45 0.13 -26.97
CA ILE A 339 6.29 1.58 -26.78
C ILE A 339 6.38 2.34 -28.12
N ASN A 340 7.18 1.85 -29.06
CA ASN A 340 7.38 2.51 -30.37
C ASN A 340 6.20 2.34 -31.32
N THR A 341 5.12 1.71 -30.87
CA THR A 341 3.95 1.40 -31.71
C THR A 341 2.65 1.96 -31.14
N VAL A 342 2.73 2.75 -30.11
CA VAL A 342 1.61 3.57 -29.59
C VAL A 342 1.61 4.93 -30.26
N ASP A 343 0.47 5.60 -30.24
CA ASP A 343 0.34 6.91 -30.87
C ASP A 343 0.92 8.02 -29.97
N PHE A 344 0.81 7.90 -28.65
CA PHE A 344 1.32 8.87 -27.69
C PHE A 344 1.98 8.19 -26.50
N ILE A 345 3.09 8.77 -26.04
CA ILE A 345 3.79 8.37 -24.82
C ILE A 345 3.68 9.51 -23.82
N VAL A 346 3.08 9.23 -22.67
CA VAL A 346 2.97 10.19 -21.56
C VAL A 346 3.90 9.79 -20.45
N ASN A 347 4.86 10.64 -20.16
CA ASN A 347 5.85 10.44 -19.11
C ASN A 347 5.37 11.14 -17.83
N ASN A 348 5.09 10.35 -16.81
CA ASN A 348 4.66 10.83 -15.51
C ASN A 348 5.87 11.13 -14.62
N SER A 349 6.27 12.40 -14.57
CA SER A 349 7.32 12.95 -13.71
C SER A 349 8.72 12.35 -13.93
N GLY A 350 9.63 13.10 -14.49
CA GLY A 350 11.01 12.69 -14.72
C GLY A 350 11.56 13.22 -16.04
N PRO A 351 12.77 12.80 -16.40
CA PRO A 351 13.37 13.18 -17.68
C PRO A 351 12.52 12.64 -18.84
N THR A 352 12.23 13.51 -19.82
CA THR A 352 11.47 13.17 -21.03
C THR A 352 12.38 13.07 -22.24
N ASN A 353 12.06 12.15 -23.15
CA ASN A 353 12.62 12.13 -24.49
C ASN A 353 11.81 13.03 -25.43
N GLU A 354 12.33 13.31 -26.63
CA GLU A 354 11.68 14.20 -27.60
C GLU A 354 10.27 13.77 -28.00
N ASP A 355 10.02 12.47 -28.06
CA ASP A 355 8.71 11.90 -28.44
C ASP A 355 7.75 11.68 -27.25
N GLU A 356 8.05 12.19 -26.06
CA GLU A 356 7.28 11.98 -24.85
C GLU A 356 6.60 13.28 -24.38
N TYR A 357 5.35 13.17 -23.98
CA TYR A 357 4.62 14.26 -23.33
C TYR A 357 4.80 14.22 -21.82
N LEU A 358 5.32 15.30 -21.23
CA LEU A 358 5.49 15.37 -19.78
C LEU A 358 4.14 15.57 -19.09
N MET A 359 3.84 14.69 -18.13
CA MET A 359 2.72 14.84 -17.21
C MET A 359 3.26 15.04 -15.79
N ASN A 360 2.86 16.12 -15.15
CA ASN A 360 3.12 16.37 -13.73
C ASN A 360 1.79 16.30 -12.96
N ILE A 361 1.74 15.44 -11.97
CA ILE A 361 0.60 15.37 -11.05
C ILE A 361 0.86 16.33 -9.91
N SER A 362 0.06 17.38 -9.84
CA SER A 362 0.12 18.38 -8.77
C SER A 362 -1.19 18.34 -7.97
N PRO A 363 -1.14 18.23 -6.64
CA PRO A 363 -2.33 18.35 -5.83
C PRO A 363 -2.86 19.79 -5.93
N THR A 364 -4.17 19.93 -5.90
CA THR A 364 -4.82 21.24 -5.96
C THR A 364 -5.44 21.63 -4.62
N LYS A 365 -5.85 20.65 -3.84
CA LYS A 365 -6.55 20.85 -2.57
C LYS A 365 -6.49 19.63 -1.69
N PHE A 366 -6.64 19.84 -0.41
CA PHE A 366 -6.99 18.81 0.56
C PHE A 366 -8.51 18.76 0.76
N VAL A 367 -9.06 17.58 0.94
CA VAL A 367 -10.49 17.39 1.20
C VAL A 367 -10.63 16.65 2.51
N HIS A 368 -11.35 17.23 3.45
CA HIS A 368 -11.65 16.57 4.73
C HIS A 368 -12.62 15.41 4.50
N LEU A 369 -12.21 14.20 4.87
CA LEU A 369 -12.88 12.97 4.46
C LEU A 369 -14.35 12.90 4.90
N LYS A 370 -14.65 13.26 6.13
CA LYS A 370 -16.03 13.21 6.69
C LYS A 370 -16.90 14.37 6.23
N SER A 371 -16.42 15.60 6.30
CA SER A 371 -17.25 16.79 6.02
C SER A 371 -17.26 17.20 4.53
N GLY A 372 -16.36 16.66 3.71
CA GLY A 372 -16.19 17.07 2.31
C GLY A 372 -15.61 18.49 2.12
N LYS A 373 -15.30 19.20 3.24
CA LYS A 373 -14.76 20.55 3.17
C LYS A 373 -13.38 20.54 2.50
N SER A 374 -13.19 21.44 1.55
CA SER A 374 -11.96 21.56 0.78
C SER A 374 -11.10 22.71 1.30
N TYR A 375 -9.78 22.51 1.32
CA TYR A 375 -8.77 23.49 1.68
C TYR A 375 -7.75 23.58 0.56
N SER A 376 -7.39 24.79 0.12
CA SER A 376 -6.25 24.94 -0.76
C SER A 376 -4.95 24.62 -0.01
N ILE A 377 -3.91 24.23 -0.75
CA ILE A 377 -2.61 23.88 -0.15
C ILE A 377 -2.04 25.08 0.62
N GLU A 378 -2.21 26.28 0.07
CA GLU A 378 -1.73 27.53 0.66
C GLU A 378 -2.47 27.91 1.95
N ASN A 379 -3.76 27.56 2.03
CA ASN A 379 -4.64 27.85 3.17
C ASN A 379 -4.89 26.61 4.03
N TRP A 380 -3.88 25.77 4.22
CA TRP A 380 -3.95 24.63 5.13
C TRP A 380 -4.16 25.11 6.57
N PRO A 381 -5.27 24.73 7.23
CA PRO A 381 -5.68 25.35 8.51
C PRO A 381 -5.08 24.67 9.76
N MET A 382 -4.33 23.58 9.59
CA MET A 382 -3.81 22.75 10.69
C MET A 382 -2.28 22.81 10.73
N HIS A 383 -1.69 22.07 11.66
CA HIS A 383 -0.24 21.93 11.72
C HIS A 383 0.32 21.38 10.42
N LYS A 384 1.50 21.83 10.01
CA LYS A 384 2.21 21.28 8.85
C LYS A 384 2.89 19.96 9.15
N GLN A 385 2.99 19.57 10.41
CA GLN A 385 3.37 18.23 10.81
C GLN A 385 2.16 17.32 10.66
N VAL A 386 2.30 16.24 9.90
CA VAL A 386 1.18 15.36 9.54
C VAL A 386 1.62 13.90 9.44
N HIS A 387 0.71 12.99 9.73
CA HIS A 387 0.86 11.59 9.35
C HIS A 387 0.55 11.43 7.87
N ALA A 388 1.54 11.01 7.08
CA ALA A 388 1.38 10.74 5.66
C ALA A 388 1.18 9.24 5.43
N VAL A 389 -0.05 8.84 5.08
CA VAL A 389 -0.45 7.44 4.90
C VAL A 389 -0.60 7.12 3.41
N ALA A 390 0.04 6.07 2.92
CA ALA A 390 -0.03 5.70 1.51
C ALA A 390 0.06 4.18 1.27
N GLY A 391 -1.03 3.59 0.74
CA GLY A 391 -1.13 2.23 0.22
C GLY A 391 -1.03 2.20 -1.31
N LEU A 392 0.13 2.56 -1.84
CA LEU A 392 0.41 2.70 -3.27
C LEU A 392 1.60 1.84 -3.69
N GLY A 393 1.63 1.41 -4.94
CA GLY A 393 2.79 0.72 -5.53
C GLY A 393 4.09 1.56 -5.61
N ASN A 394 4.05 2.84 -5.24
CA ASN A 394 5.20 3.71 -5.04
C ASN A 394 4.84 4.83 -4.04
N PRO A 395 4.79 4.53 -2.72
CA PRO A 395 4.43 5.50 -1.70
C PRO A 395 5.43 6.67 -1.60
N GLY A 396 6.71 6.43 -1.91
CA GLY A 396 7.76 7.45 -1.87
C GLY A 396 7.42 8.72 -2.69
N ARG A 397 6.71 8.57 -3.82
CA ARG A 397 6.27 9.73 -4.63
C ARG A 397 5.28 10.62 -3.89
N PHE A 398 4.40 10.04 -3.12
CA PHE A 398 3.43 10.78 -2.31
C PHE A 398 4.13 11.52 -1.17
N PHE A 399 5.06 10.88 -0.51
CA PHE A 399 5.87 11.47 0.54
C PHE A 399 6.74 12.62 0.01
N ASP A 400 7.49 12.39 -1.07
CA ASP A 400 8.29 13.44 -1.75
C ASP A 400 7.44 14.66 -2.16
N LEU A 401 6.17 14.43 -2.49
CA LEU A 401 5.25 15.49 -2.86
C LEU A 401 4.87 16.34 -1.65
N LEU A 402 4.53 15.73 -0.52
CA LEU A 402 4.18 16.44 0.70
C LEU A 402 5.39 17.20 1.26
N ASP A 403 6.59 16.61 1.23
CA ASP A 403 7.84 17.30 1.61
C ASP A 403 8.05 18.56 0.76
N LYS A 404 7.86 18.48 -0.57
CA LYS A 404 7.97 19.64 -1.48
C LYS A 404 6.93 20.72 -1.21
N LEU A 405 5.77 20.36 -0.67
CA LEU A 405 4.73 21.31 -0.27
C LEU A 405 5.01 21.93 1.11
N GLY A 406 6.13 21.56 1.75
CA GLY A 406 6.58 22.11 3.03
C GLY A 406 5.86 21.54 4.23
N PHE A 407 5.40 20.28 4.13
CA PHE A 407 4.91 19.51 5.28
C PHE A 407 6.07 18.79 5.95
N ASP A 408 6.02 18.70 7.27
CA ASP A 408 6.85 17.83 8.09
C ASP A 408 6.08 16.50 8.26
N ILE A 409 6.54 15.43 7.57
CA ILE A 409 5.74 14.22 7.44
C ILE A 409 6.28 13.06 8.26
N ILE A 410 5.38 12.40 8.99
CA ILE A 410 5.58 11.08 9.58
C ILE A 410 5.07 10.07 8.55
N ARG A 411 5.98 9.27 7.99
CA ARG A 411 5.70 8.39 6.85
C ARG A 411 5.12 7.05 7.30
N HIS A 412 3.96 6.68 6.73
CA HIS A 412 3.32 5.37 6.95
C HIS A 412 3.06 4.71 5.58
N PRO A 413 4.05 3.96 5.05
CA PRO A 413 3.87 3.19 3.84
C PRO A 413 3.07 1.93 4.12
N PHE A 414 2.12 1.60 3.23
CA PHE A 414 1.35 0.37 3.23
C PHE A 414 1.47 -0.32 1.86
N PRO A 415 1.27 -1.65 1.78
CA PRO A 415 1.24 -2.38 0.53
C PRO A 415 0.23 -1.81 -0.48
N ASP A 416 0.49 -1.96 -1.80
CA ASP A 416 -0.47 -1.51 -2.81
C ASP A 416 -1.79 -2.24 -2.64
N HIS A 417 -2.89 -1.48 -2.72
CA HIS A 417 -4.26 -1.97 -2.48
C HIS A 417 -4.54 -2.44 -1.04
N HIS A 418 -3.76 -2.01 -0.05
CA HIS A 418 -4.02 -2.33 1.36
C HIS A 418 -5.48 -2.05 1.76
N ASN A 419 -6.07 -2.98 2.51
CA ASN A 419 -7.39 -2.81 3.10
C ASN A 419 -7.23 -2.22 4.49
N PHE A 420 -7.36 -0.91 4.61
CA PHE A 420 -7.19 -0.21 5.88
C PHE A 420 -8.18 -0.67 6.94
N LEU A 421 -7.69 -0.81 8.16
CA LEU A 421 -8.47 -0.92 9.39
C LEU A 421 -8.43 0.43 10.12
N SER A 422 -9.38 0.68 11.00
CA SER A 422 -9.37 1.91 11.82
C SER A 422 -8.08 2.06 12.65
N SER A 423 -7.51 0.93 13.09
CA SER A 423 -6.23 0.89 13.81
C SER A 423 -5.03 1.37 12.99
N ASP A 424 -5.04 1.18 11.67
CA ASP A 424 -3.92 1.56 10.80
C ASP A 424 -3.77 3.08 10.66
N ILE A 425 -4.82 3.83 10.98
CA ILE A 425 -4.89 5.29 10.88
C ILE A 425 -5.25 5.96 12.21
N PHE A 426 -5.06 5.27 13.31
CA PHE A 426 -5.27 5.81 14.65
C PHE A 426 -3.94 6.20 15.28
N TYR A 427 -3.73 7.52 15.53
CA TYR A 427 -2.53 8.07 16.15
C TYR A 427 -2.91 8.88 17.39
N LEU A 428 -2.14 8.72 18.48
CA LEU A 428 -2.45 9.32 19.78
C LEU A 428 -2.08 10.81 19.89
N ASP A 429 -1.27 11.32 18.97
CA ASP A 429 -0.75 12.69 19.00
C ASP A 429 -1.68 13.73 18.38
N HIS A 430 -2.85 13.30 17.87
CA HIS A 430 -3.86 14.16 17.25
C HIS A 430 -3.36 15.00 16.05
N LEU A 431 -2.23 14.63 15.45
CA LEU A 431 -1.77 15.26 14.22
C LEU A 431 -2.71 14.93 13.05
N PRO A 432 -2.85 15.84 12.08
CA PRO A 432 -3.68 15.57 10.90
C PRO A 432 -3.13 14.38 10.10
N ILE A 433 -4.03 13.52 9.63
CA ILE A 433 -3.68 12.42 8.73
C ILE A 433 -3.93 12.86 7.30
N VAL A 434 -2.91 12.74 6.46
CA VAL A 434 -2.99 13.02 5.03
C VAL A 434 -2.75 11.74 4.24
N MET A 435 -3.67 11.42 3.36
CA MET A 435 -3.59 10.23 2.52
C MET A 435 -4.01 10.53 1.09
N THR A 436 -3.74 9.59 0.17
CA THR A 436 -4.16 9.75 -1.22
C THR A 436 -5.67 9.60 -1.36
N GLU A 437 -6.25 10.17 -2.43
CA GLU A 437 -7.67 10.01 -2.73
C GLU A 437 -8.07 8.52 -2.88
N LYS A 438 -7.15 7.69 -3.39
CA LYS A 438 -7.32 6.24 -3.53
C LYS A 438 -7.50 5.58 -2.17
N ASP A 439 -6.61 5.87 -1.23
CA ASP A 439 -6.62 5.28 0.11
C ASP A 439 -7.76 5.83 0.96
N ALA A 440 -8.00 7.14 0.89
CA ALA A 440 -9.12 7.81 1.56
C ALA A 440 -10.49 7.22 1.20
N SER A 441 -10.66 6.72 -0.03
CA SER A 441 -11.91 6.08 -0.46
C SER A 441 -12.26 4.81 0.33
N LYS A 442 -11.26 4.15 0.93
CA LYS A 442 -11.41 2.94 1.75
C LYS A 442 -11.69 3.23 3.21
N CYS A 443 -11.41 4.46 3.66
CA CYS A 443 -11.50 4.88 5.06
C CYS A 443 -12.75 5.72 5.37
N LYS A 444 -13.69 5.87 4.43
CA LYS A 444 -14.86 6.75 4.58
C LYS A 444 -15.78 6.38 5.74
N ASP A 445 -15.87 5.09 6.03
CA ASP A 445 -16.80 4.54 7.02
C ASP A 445 -16.15 4.40 8.42
N PHE A 446 -14.93 4.90 8.60
CA PHE A 446 -14.27 4.84 9.90
C PHE A 446 -14.75 5.96 10.82
N ASP A 447 -14.98 5.65 12.09
CA ASP A 447 -15.55 6.58 13.08
C ASP A 447 -14.52 7.55 13.70
N ASN A 448 -13.29 7.54 13.23
CA ASN A 448 -12.18 8.35 13.77
C ASN A 448 -12.15 9.78 13.22
#